data_ae0f018625a53cf38ae2f48136960744
#
_entry.id   ae0f018625a53cf38ae2f48136960744
#
_cell.length_a   1.000
_cell.length_b   1.000
_cell.length_c   1.000
_cell.angle_alpha   90.00
_cell.angle_beta   90.00
_cell.angle_gamma   90.00
#
_symmetry.space_group_name_H-M   'P 1'
#
loop_
_entity.id
_entity.type
_entity.pdbx_description
1 polymer ?
#
loop_
_entity_poly.entity_id
_entity_poly.type
_entity_poly.pdbx_seq_one_letter_code
_entity_poly.pdbx_strand_id
1 'polypeptide(L)'
;MFYALNVPCSKVLLRDTPPTYMAAFLYLGAGIGVGILYLLHGRKSNAKRLTRKDTPYVIGMIVLDIVAPILLMVGIRLGNASNASLLGNFEIVATSLIAFWFFREKISGRLWTAIVLVSIASAVLSFAGEGSFTFSAGSLFVLAAASCWGLENNCTRRISDKSTYQIVTVKGLCSGTGSLLIALALGERFPEFGRIPVILLLGFIAYGLSIFSYVRAQSVLGAARTGAYYAAAPFLGVILSIVFLRERPDWIFAIALIIMLVGTVLVVKDSTKR
;
A
#
# COMPACT_ATOMS: atom_id res chain seq x y z
N MET A 1 -5.87 2.15 -9.64
CA MET A 1 -7.27 2.34 -9.25
C MET A 1 -7.83 1.18 -8.42
N PHE A 2 -7.52 -0.08 -8.73
CA PHE A 2 -7.97 -1.24 -7.93
C PHE A 2 -7.64 -1.13 -6.43
N TYR A 3 -6.48 -0.61 -6.07
CA TYR A 3 -6.07 -0.44 -4.67
C TYR A 3 -7.00 0.46 -3.85
N ALA A 4 -7.69 1.39 -4.48
CA ALA A 4 -8.64 2.28 -3.81
C ALA A 4 -9.79 1.51 -3.09
N LEU A 5 -10.11 0.30 -3.56
CA LEU A 5 -11.11 -0.57 -2.92
C LEU A 5 -10.60 -1.18 -1.59
N ASN A 6 -9.27 -1.24 -1.40
CA ASN A 6 -8.68 -1.93 -0.25
C ASN A 6 -9.22 -1.40 1.07
N VAL A 7 -9.01 -0.12 1.36
CA VAL A 7 -9.32 0.45 2.69
C VAL A 7 -10.81 0.38 3.02
N PRO A 8 -11.74 0.85 2.18
CA PRO A 8 -13.17 0.81 2.51
C PRO A 8 -13.71 -0.63 2.65
N CYS A 9 -13.31 -1.55 1.77
CA CYS A 9 -13.75 -2.94 1.86
C CYS A 9 -13.13 -3.65 3.08
N SER A 10 -11.85 -3.41 3.35
CA SER A 10 -11.18 -3.96 4.53
C SER A 10 -11.80 -3.47 5.83
N LYS A 11 -12.23 -2.20 5.91
CA LYS A 11 -12.91 -1.66 7.10
C LYS A 11 -14.17 -2.44 7.46
N VAL A 12 -14.94 -2.87 6.45
CA VAL A 12 -16.13 -3.69 6.65
C VAL A 12 -15.75 -5.10 7.14
N LEU A 13 -14.79 -5.73 6.47
CA LEU A 13 -14.39 -7.11 6.76
C LEU A 13 -13.65 -7.26 8.10
N LEU A 14 -12.94 -6.23 8.54
CA LEU A 14 -12.23 -6.19 9.83
C LEU A 14 -13.16 -6.17 11.06
N ARG A 15 -14.48 -6.00 10.88
CA ARG A 15 -15.44 -6.10 11.99
C ARG A 15 -15.40 -7.49 12.63
N ASP A 16 -15.25 -8.52 11.80
CA ASP A 16 -15.33 -9.92 12.20
C ASP A 16 -14.08 -10.73 11.82
N THR A 17 -13.07 -10.07 11.25
CA THR A 17 -11.80 -10.70 10.85
C THR A 17 -10.65 -10.05 11.59
N PRO A 18 -9.79 -10.81 12.30
CA PRO A 18 -8.60 -10.25 12.93
C PRO A 18 -7.65 -9.63 11.89
N PRO A 19 -6.95 -8.52 12.24
CA PRO A 19 -6.11 -7.78 11.31
C PRO A 19 -5.03 -8.60 10.63
N THR A 20 -4.39 -9.52 11.37
CA THR A 20 -3.29 -10.33 10.83
C THR A 20 -3.79 -11.37 9.84
N TYR A 21 -4.95 -12.02 10.11
CA TYR A 21 -5.59 -12.90 9.13
C TYR A 21 -6.08 -12.12 7.91
N MET A 22 -6.60 -10.91 8.11
CA MET A 22 -7.01 -10.05 6.98
C MET A 22 -5.82 -9.76 6.06
N ALA A 23 -4.68 -9.34 6.61
CA ALA A 23 -3.45 -9.12 5.86
C ALA A 23 -2.98 -10.40 5.13
N ALA A 24 -3.01 -11.54 5.83
CA ALA A 24 -2.62 -12.84 5.26
C ALA A 24 -3.44 -13.21 4.03
N PHE A 25 -4.77 -13.19 4.14
CA PHE A 25 -5.64 -13.58 3.04
C PHE A 25 -5.67 -12.57 1.89
N LEU A 26 -5.47 -11.27 2.13
CA LEU A 26 -5.31 -10.30 1.06
C LEU A 26 -4.07 -10.61 0.21
N TYR A 27 -2.93 -10.88 0.84
CA TYR A 27 -1.71 -11.21 0.10
C TYR A 27 -1.76 -12.61 -0.53
N LEU A 28 -2.35 -13.61 0.15
CA LEU A 28 -2.59 -14.93 -0.46
C LEU A 28 -3.49 -14.81 -1.70
N GLY A 29 -4.55 -14.01 -1.62
CA GLY A 29 -5.43 -13.74 -2.76
C GLY A 29 -4.68 -13.12 -3.93
N ALA A 30 -3.81 -12.14 -3.67
CA ALA A 30 -2.93 -11.55 -4.67
C ALA A 30 -1.99 -12.61 -5.31
N GLY A 31 -1.32 -13.40 -4.47
CA GLY A 31 -0.36 -14.41 -4.91
C GLY A 31 -1.00 -15.54 -5.70
N ILE A 32 -2.13 -16.08 -5.21
CA ILE A 32 -2.89 -17.15 -5.88
C ILE A 32 -3.45 -16.62 -7.21
N GLY A 33 -4.13 -15.48 -7.21
CA GLY A 33 -4.77 -14.94 -8.39
C GLY A 33 -3.77 -14.61 -9.50
N VAL A 34 -2.67 -13.92 -9.17
CA VAL A 34 -1.62 -13.61 -10.15
C VAL A 34 -0.82 -14.86 -10.51
N GLY A 35 -0.65 -15.82 -9.59
CA GLY A 35 -0.06 -17.12 -9.86
C GLY A 35 -0.85 -17.92 -10.90
N ILE A 36 -2.17 -17.94 -10.82
CA ILE A 36 -3.04 -18.54 -11.84
C ILE A 36 -2.85 -17.82 -13.19
N LEU A 37 -2.85 -16.48 -13.20
CA LEU A 37 -2.59 -15.72 -14.42
C LEU A 37 -1.20 -16.02 -15.00
N TYR A 38 -0.20 -16.23 -14.15
CA TYR A 38 1.14 -16.63 -14.58
C TYR A 38 1.14 -18.00 -15.27
N LEU A 39 0.41 -18.98 -14.72
CA LEU A 39 0.31 -20.31 -15.32
C LEU A 39 -0.40 -20.26 -16.68
N LEU A 40 -1.44 -19.43 -16.82
CA LEU A 40 -2.23 -19.31 -18.04
C LEU A 40 -1.52 -18.51 -19.13
N HIS A 41 -0.89 -17.40 -18.77
CA HIS A 41 -0.37 -16.43 -19.74
C HIS A 41 1.13 -16.12 -19.58
N GLY A 42 1.68 -16.24 -18.38
CA GLY A 42 3.02 -15.78 -18.05
C GLY A 42 4.16 -16.66 -18.55
N ARG A 43 3.90 -17.95 -18.81
CA ARG A 43 4.92 -18.90 -19.33
C ARG A 43 5.44 -18.53 -20.72
N LYS A 44 4.66 -17.80 -21.52
CA LYS A 44 5.03 -17.32 -22.86
C LYS A 44 5.78 -15.98 -22.82
N SER A 45 5.97 -15.37 -21.66
CA SER A 45 6.67 -14.10 -21.52
C SER A 45 8.18 -14.28 -21.58
N ASN A 46 8.86 -13.54 -22.47
CA ASN A 46 10.33 -13.48 -22.57
C ASN A 46 10.97 -12.62 -21.43
N ALA A 47 10.23 -12.31 -20.36
CA ALA A 47 10.74 -11.52 -19.26
C ALA A 47 11.83 -12.27 -18.48
N LYS A 48 12.86 -11.55 -18.06
CA LYS A 48 13.94 -12.09 -17.24
C LYS A 48 13.38 -12.69 -15.93
N ARG A 49 13.83 -13.87 -15.56
CA ARG A 49 13.42 -14.51 -14.29
C ARG A 49 14.21 -13.94 -13.11
N LEU A 50 13.63 -14.05 -11.92
CA LEU A 50 14.34 -13.79 -10.66
C LEU A 50 15.55 -14.73 -10.53
N THR A 51 16.66 -14.21 -10.04
CA THR A 51 17.92 -14.92 -9.87
C THR A 51 18.36 -14.88 -8.40
N ARG A 52 19.36 -15.69 -8.03
CA ARG A 52 19.94 -15.66 -6.68
C ARG A 52 20.53 -14.30 -6.29
N LYS A 53 20.94 -13.47 -7.25
CA LYS A 53 21.43 -12.11 -6.99
C LYS A 53 20.32 -11.16 -6.51
N ASP A 54 19.09 -11.46 -6.85
CA ASP A 54 17.90 -10.66 -6.49
C ASP A 54 17.41 -11.00 -5.07
N THR A 55 17.91 -12.10 -4.45
CA THR A 55 17.45 -12.62 -3.15
C THR A 55 17.40 -11.57 -2.03
N PRO A 56 18.39 -10.69 -1.81
CA PRO A 56 18.32 -9.68 -0.74
C PRO A 56 17.11 -8.74 -0.90
N TYR A 57 16.82 -8.32 -2.14
CA TYR A 57 15.68 -7.45 -2.44
C TYR A 57 14.35 -8.20 -2.32
N VAL A 58 14.31 -9.48 -2.71
CA VAL A 58 13.13 -10.34 -2.56
C VAL A 58 12.83 -10.59 -1.07
N ILE A 59 13.83 -10.85 -0.24
CA ILE A 59 13.64 -11.02 1.22
C ILE A 59 13.15 -9.71 1.83
N GLY A 60 13.79 -8.57 1.52
CA GLY A 60 13.35 -7.26 2.00
C GLY A 60 11.91 -6.96 1.61
N MET A 61 11.53 -7.20 0.36
CA MET A 61 10.18 -7.09 -0.15
C MET A 61 9.19 -7.95 0.68
N ILE A 62 9.50 -9.24 0.88
CA ILE A 62 8.62 -10.18 1.61
C ILE A 62 8.45 -9.75 3.06
N VAL A 63 9.53 -9.44 3.77
CA VAL A 63 9.48 -9.06 5.19
C VAL A 63 8.67 -7.78 5.37
N LEU A 64 8.90 -6.77 4.54
CA LEU A 64 8.17 -5.51 4.60
C LEU A 64 6.69 -5.68 4.24
N ASP A 65 6.38 -6.59 3.31
CA ASP A 65 5.01 -6.93 2.94
C ASP A 65 4.31 -7.91 3.90
N ILE A 66 5.00 -8.43 4.89
CA ILE A 66 4.38 -9.06 6.07
C ILE A 66 4.00 -7.97 7.06
N VAL A 67 4.93 -7.07 7.38
CA VAL A 67 4.77 -6.07 8.43
C VAL A 67 3.77 -4.98 8.03
N ALA A 68 3.94 -4.38 6.85
CA ALA A 68 3.14 -3.23 6.41
C ALA A 68 1.63 -3.51 6.36
N PRO A 69 1.13 -4.59 5.74
CA PRO A 69 -0.31 -4.83 5.69
C PRO A 69 -0.90 -5.18 7.06
N ILE A 70 -0.16 -5.84 7.94
CA ILE A 70 -0.60 -6.08 9.32
C ILE A 70 -0.79 -4.74 10.04
N LEU A 71 0.20 -3.84 9.96
CA LEU A 71 0.10 -2.50 10.52
C LEU A 71 -1.06 -1.71 9.92
N LEU A 72 -1.25 -1.78 8.58
CA LEU A 72 -2.37 -1.11 7.93
C LEU A 72 -3.72 -1.65 8.43
N MET A 73 -3.88 -2.97 8.52
CA MET A 73 -5.14 -3.56 8.97
C MET A 73 -5.46 -3.19 10.42
N VAL A 74 -4.44 -3.16 11.30
CA VAL A 74 -4.59 -2.63 12.66
C VAL A 74 -4.99 -1.16 12.63
N GLY A 75 -4.32 -0.34 11.82
CA GLY A 75 -4.62 1.07 11.67
C GLY A 75 -6.04 1.35 11.18
N ILE A 76 -6.53 0.61 10.17
CA ILE A 76 -7.89 0.70 9.65
C ILE A 76 -8.92 0.27 10.71
N ARG A 77 -8.61 -0.76 11.49
CA ARG A 77 -9.50 -1.23 12.56
C ARG A 77 -9.68 -0.18 13.65
N LEU A 78 -8.59 0.49 14.05
CA LEU A 78 -8.57 1.48 15.14
C LEU A 78 -9.00 2.88 14.71
N GLY A 79 -8.95 3.22 13.40
CA GLY A 79 -9.22 4.56 12.88
C GLY A 79 -10.35 4.60 11.86
N ASN A 80 -10.51 5.75 11.20
CA ASN A 80 -11.45 5.95 10.12
C ASN A 80 -10.85 5.54 8.77
N ALA A 81 -11.66 4.97 7.89
CA ALA A 81 -11.20 4.52 6.57
C ALA A 81 -10.78 5.70 5.68
N SER A 82 -11.47 6.84 5.75
CA SER A 82 -11.09 8.06 5.02
C SER A 82 -9.71 8.55 5.43
N ASN A 83 -9.42 8.63 6.75
CA ASN A 83 -8.10 9.01 7.26
C ASN A 83 -7.03 8.01 6.84
N ALA A 84 -7.29 6.71 6.99
CA ALA A 84 -6.35 5.65 6.60
C ALA A 84 -6.05 5.70 5.10
N SER A 85 -7.07 5.93 4.26
CA SER A 85 -6.88 6.09 2.81
C SER A 85 -6.00 7.30 2.48
N LEU A 86 -6.27 8.46 3.08
CA LEU A 86 -5.54 9.69 2.80
C LEU A 86 -4.08 9.61 3.30
N LEU A 87 -3.86 9.04 4.50
CA LEU A 87 -2.53 8.81 5.07
C LEU A 87 -1.66 7.86 4.22
N GLY A 88 -2.28 7.03 3.37
CA GLY A 88 -1.56 6.20 2.41
C GLY A 88 -0.63 7.01 1.49
N ASN A 89 -0.92 8.28 1.21
CA ASN A 89 -0.02 9.15 0.43
C ASN A 89 1.34 9.38 1.11
N PHE A 90 1.47 9.16 2.41
CA PHE A 90 2.75 9.26 3.11
C PHE A 90 3.78 8.25 2.59
N GLU A 91 3.36 7.17 1.95
CA GLU A 91 4.24 6.23 1.24
C GLU A 91 5.15 6.94 0.23
N ILE A 92 4.66 8.00 -0.43
CA ILE A 92 5.45 8.79 -1.40
C ILE A 92 6.59 9.52 -0.68
N VAL A 93 6.30 10.09 0.49
CA VAL A 93 7.30 10.76 1.34
C VAL A 93 8.36 9.76 1.78
N ALA A 94 7.93 8.64 2.35
CA ALA A 94 8.82 7.59 2.82
C ALA A 94 9.69 7.04 1.68
N THR A 95 9.10 6.71 0.52
CA THR A 95 9.83 6.23 -0.67
C THR A 95 10.90 7.23 -1.11
N SER A 96 10.55 8.52 -1.16
CA SER A 96 11.45 9.58 -1.63
C SER A 96 12.61 9.83 -0.65
N LEU A 97 12.33 9.88 0.65
CA LEU A 97 13.36 10.08 1.67
C LEU A 97 14.32 8.88 1.76
N ILE A 98 13.79 7.66 1.66
CA ILE A 98 14.60 6.45 1.64
C ILE A 98 15.49 6.42 0.38
N ALA A 99 14.93 6.78 -0.78
CA ALA A 99 15.71 6.88 -2.01
C ALA A 99 16.82 7.92 -1.90
N PHE A 100 16.58 9.03 -1.26
CA PHE A 100 17.56 10.08 -1.01
C PHE A 100 18.69 9.60 -0.08
N TRP A 101 18.37 9.04 1.09
CA TRP A 101 19.37 8.66 2.10
C TRP A 101 20.16 7.40 1.73
N PHE A 102 19.50 6.36 1.28
CA PHE A 102 20.13 5.06 1.03
C PHE A 102 20.63 4.91 -0.40
N PHE A 103 19.94 5.50 -1.37
CA PHE A 103 20.30 5.38 -2.79
C PHE A 103 20.92 6.66 -3.36
N ARG A 104 21.09 7.71 -2.53
CA ARG A 104 21.69 9.02 -2.89
C ARG A 104 21.01 9.66 -4.10
N GLU A 105 19.70 9.45 -4.26
CA GLU A 105 18.94 10.09 -5.33
C GLU A 105 18.74 11.57 -5.02
N LYS A 106 18.89 12.41 -6.04
CA LYS A 106 18.68 13.87 -5.88
C LYS A 106 17.20 14.18 -5.77
N ILE A 107 16.82 14.92 -4.74
CA ILE A 107 15.48 15.47 -4.58
C ILE A 107 15.44 16.90 -5.12
N SER A 108 14.51 17.20 -6.02
CA SER A 108 14.29 18.56 -6.51
C SER A 108 13.65 19.45 -5.44
N GLY A 109 13.79 20.77 -5.56
CA GLY A 109 13.15 21.72 -4.65
C GLY A 109 11.62 21.56 -4.63
N ARG A 110 11.00 21.21 -5.78
CA ARG A 110 9.56 20.94 -5.88
C ARG A 110 9.17 19.69 -5.10
N LEU A 111 9.95 18.63 -5.22
CA LEU A 111 9.70 17.38 -4.48
C LEU A 111 9.91 17.60 -2.96
N TRP A 112 10.88 18.42 -2.54
CA TRP A 112 11.02 18.82 -1.14
C TRP A 112 9.77 19.55 -0.61
N THR A 113 9.23 20.51 -1.37
CA THR A 113 7.99 21.19 -1.00
C THR A 113 6.83 20.19 -0.88
N ALA A 114 6.72 19.26 -1.81
CA ALA A 114 5.69 18.21 -1.75
C ALA A 114 5.84 17.33 -0.50
N ILE A 115 7.07 16.89 -0.17
CA ILE A 115 7.37 16.07 1.02
C ILE A 115 6.91 16.83 2.29
N VAL A 116 7.24 18.12 2.41
CA VAL A 116 6.83 18.93 3.56
C VAL A 116 5.31 19.04 3.67
N LEU A 117 4.61 19.33 2.56
CA LEU A 117 3.15 19.46 2.56
C LEU A 117 2.46 18.13 2.92
N VAL A 118 2.88 17.02 2.33
CA VAL A 118 2.32 15.69 2.64
C VAL A 118 2.60 15.31 4.10
N SER A 119 3.79 15.63 4.62
CA SER A 119 4.12 15.38 6.03
C SER A 119 3.27 16.22 6.99
N ILE A 120 3.04 17.49 6.67
CA ILE A 120 2.16 18.37 7.47
C ILE A 120 0.73 17.84 7.46
N ALA A 121 0.19 17.49 6.28
CA ALA A 121 -1.16 16.94 6.18
C ALA A 121 -1.30 15.63 6.96
N SER A 122 -0.29 14.76 6.89
CA SER A 122 -0.27 13.50 7.65
C SER A 122 -0.21 13.72 9.15
N ALA A 123 0.57 14.70 9.60
CA ALA A 123 0.60 15.10 11.01
C ALA A 123 -0.75 15.64 11.47
N VAL A 124 -1.37 16.55 10.71
CA VAL A 124 -2.71 17.09 11.01
C VAL A 124 -3.73 15.97 11.15
N LEU A 125 -3.76 15.01 10.21
CA LEU A 125 -4.67 13.85 10.28
C LEU A 125 -4.40 12.94 11.48
N SER A 126 -3.17 12.86 11.93
CA SER A 126 -2.80 12.01 13.08
C SER A 126 -3.30 12.58 14.41
N PHE A 127 -3.55 13.88 14.48
CA PHE A 127 -4.12 14.58 15.65
C PHE A 127 -5.62 14.84 15.53
N ALA A 128 -6.26 14.45 14.44
CA ALA A 128 -7.71 14.57 14.25
C ALA A 128 -8.43 13.38 14.93
N GLY A 129 -8.59 13.43 16.24
CA GLY A 129 -9.43 12.50 17.01
C GLY A 129 -10.80 13.12 17.32
N GLU A 130 -11.78 12.31 17.67
CA GLU A 130 -13.17 12.73 17.96
C GLU A 130 -13.22 13.87 19.02
N GLY A 131 -13.36 15.11 18.53
CA GLY A 131 -13.65 16.28 19.35
C GLY A 131 -12.50 16.87 20.17
N SER A 132 -11.30 16.32 20.11
CA SER A 132 -10.11 16.85 20.79
C SER A 132 -8.84 16.61 19.97
N PHE A 133 -7.82 17.44 20.17
CA PHE A 133 -6.46 17.22 19.64
C PHE A 133 -5.80 16.01 20.32
N THR A 134 -6.38 14.83 20.14
CA THR A 134 -5.83 13.57 20.64
C THR A 134 -5.16 12.81 19.52
N PHE A 135 -4.01 12.22 19.83
CA PHE A 135 -3.24 11.45 18.89
C PHE A 135 -3.97 10.13 18.55
N SER A 136 -4.19 9.89 17.25
CA SER A 136 -4.82 8.67 16.79
C SER A 136 -3.80 7.53 16.66
N ALA A 137 -3.91 6.53 17.53
CA ALA A 137 -3.11 5.30 17.40
C ALA A 137 -3.29 4.63 16.02
N GLY A 138 -4.51 4.65 15.47
CA GLY A 138 -4.78 4.14 14.13
C GLY A 138 -3.95 4.82 13.05
N SER A 139 -3.82 6.14 13.11
CA SER A 139 -3.00 6.92 12.17
C SER A 139 -1.52 6.55 12.26
N LEU A 140 -1.00 6.33 13.47
CA LEU A 140 0.40 5.90 13.67
C LEU A 140 0.68 4.56 12.97
N PHE A 141 -0.20 3.59 13.13
CA PHE A 141 -0.08 2.30 12.45
C PHE A 141 -0.12 2.44 10.93
N VAL A 142 -0.97 3.31 10.38
CA VAL A 142 -1.03 3.58 8.94
C VAL A 142 0.24 4.25 8.43
N LEU A 143 0.78 5.24 9.16
CA LEU A 143 2.05 5.88 8.81
C LEU A 143 3.24 4.91 8.86
N ALA A 144 3.27 4.03 9.86
CA ALA A 144 4.28 2.98 9.95
C ALA A 144 4.16 2.00 8.77
N ALA A 145 2.94 1.59 8.39
CA ALA A 145 2.70 0.77 7.21
C ALA A 145 3.19 1.46 5.92
N ALA A 146 2.84 2.74 5.73
CA ALA A 146 3.28 3.54 4.59
C ALA A 146 4.80 3.68 4.53
N SER A 147 5.46 3.80 5.69
CA SER A 147 6.94 3.83 5.78
C SER A 147 7.57 2.50 5.38
N CYS A 148 6.99 1.37 5.81
CA CYS A 148 7.42 0.04 5.38
C CYS A 148 7.28 -0.14 3.87
N TRP A 149 6.14 0.28 3.29
CA TRP A 149 5.97 0.24 1.83
C TRP A 149 6.89 1.21 1.10
N GLY A 150 7.22 2.35 1.69
CA GLY A 150 8.24 3.25 1.13
C GLY A 150 9.60 2.55 0.96
N LEU A 151 10.02 1.74 1.94
CA LEU A 151 11.23 0.92 1.85
C LEU A 151 11.05 -0.26 0.87
N GLU A 152 9.90 -0.92 0.92
CA GLU A 152 9.55 -2.04 0.04
C GLU A 152 9.59 -1.63 -1.44
N ASN A 153 9.02 -0.48 -1.79
CA ASN A 153 9.04 0.07 -3.15
C ASN A 153 10.46 0.23 -3.70
N ASN A 154 11.42 0.61 -2.83
CA ASN A 154 12.81 0.70 -3.21
C ASN A 154 13.43 -0.69 -3.45
N CYS A 155 13.01 -1.73 -2.72
CA CYS A 155 13.42 -3.11 -2.97
C CYS A 155 12.83 -3.63 -4.29
N THR A 156 11.51 -3.50 -4.47
CA THR A 156 10.81 -3.95 -5.69
C THR A 156 11.32 -3.24 -6.94
N ARG A 157 11.66 -1.95 -6.85
CA ARG A 157 12.24 -1.19 -7.96
C ARG A 157 13.53 -1.81 -8.49
N ARG A 158 14.37 -2.38 -7.62
CA ARG A 158 15.64 -3.02 -8.02
C ARG A 158 15.45 -4.28 -8.85
N ILE A 159 14.31 -4.92 -8.74
CA ILE A 159 13.96 -6.16 -9.45
C ILE A 159 12.84 -5.96 -10.48
N SER A 160 12.38 -4.72 -10.72
CA SER A 160 11.26 -4.42 -11.61
C SER A 160 11.52 -4.76 -13.10
N ASP A 161 12.77 -4.98 -13.50
CA ASP A 161 13.16 -5.47 -14.82
C ASP A 161 12.88 -6.98 -15.02
N LYS A 162 12.55 -7.70 -13.94
CA LYS A 162 12.23 -9.12 -13.94
C LYS A 162 10.75 -9.38 -14.25
N SER A 163 10.39 -10.64 -14.33
CA SER A 163 9.02 -11.05 -14.58
C SER A 163 8.06 -10.53 -13.52
N THR A 164 7.17 -9.62 -13.91
CA THR A 164 6.14 -9.07 -13.03
C THR A 164 5.28 -10.17 -12.41
N TYR A 165 4.95 -11.21 -13.18
CA TYR A 165 4.21 -12.36 -12.67
C TYR A 165 4.94 -13.05 -11.52
N GLN A 166 6.25 -13.30 -11.67
CA GLN A 166 7.05 -13.93 -10.61
C GLN A 166 7.13 -13.05 -9.37
N ILE A 167 7.42 -11.76 -9.56
CA ILE A 167 7.51 -10.81 -8.44
C ILE A 167 6.22 -10.82 -7.62
N VAL A 168 5.07 -10.63 -8.27
CA VAL A 168 3.78 -10.53 -7.55
C VAL A 168 3.34 -11.86 -6.96
N THR A 169 3.59 -12.97 -7.65
CA THR A 169 3.28 -14.31 -7.12
C THR A 169 4.11 -14.63 -5.89
N VAL A 170 5.43 -14.42 -5.94
CA VAL A 170 6.33 -14.64 -4.79
C VAL A 170 5.97 -13.70 -3.64
N LYS A 171 5.80 -12.42 -3.94
CA LYS A 171 5.35 -11.40 -3.00
C LYS A 171 4.07 -11.84 -2.29
N GLY A 172 3.02 -12.14 -3.05
CA GLY A 172 1.72 -12.52 -2.50
C GLY A 172 1.75 -13.81 -1.68
N LEU A 173 2.32 -14.88 -2.22
CA LEU A 173 2.35 -16.18 -1.54
C LEU A 173 3.25 -16.16 -0.29
N CYS A 174 4.48 -15.64 -0.41
CA CYS A 174 5.41 -15.66 0.72
C CYS A 174 4.97 -14.70 1.83
N SER A 175 4.57 -13.47 1.49
CA SER A 175 4.12 -12.50 2.50
C SER A 175 2.79 -12.91 3.12
N GLY A 176 1.85 -13.44 2.30
CA GLY A 176 0.59 -13.95 2.80
C GLY A 176 0.77 -15.15 3.75
N THR A 177 1.64 -16.09 3.40
CA THR A 177 1.97 -17.23 4.28
C THR A 177 2.69 -16.75 5.54
N GLY A 178 3.64 -15.81 5.45
CA GLY A 178 4.30 -15.23 6.60
C GLY A 178 3.32 -14.55 7.57
N SER A 179 2.39 -13.74 7.05
CA SER A 179 1.33 -13.13 7.86
C SER A 179 0.41 -14.17 8.49
N LEU A 180 0.10 -15.26 7.76
CA LEU A 180 -0.71 -16.37 8.29
C LEU A 180 -0.03 -17.08 9.45
N LEU A 181 1.27 -17.33 9.35
CA LEU A 181 2.05 -17.94 10.43
C LEU A 181 2.09 -17.02 11.67
N ILE A 182 2.20 -15.71 11.48
CA ILE A 182 2.13 -14.74 12.57
C ILE A 182 0.74 -14.76 13.21
N ALA A 183 -0.35 -14.79 12.44
CA ALA A 183 -1.70 -14.86 12.99
C ALA A 183 -1.92 -16.09 13.85
N LEU A 184 -1.42 -17.24 13.39
CA LEU A 184 -1.45 -18.50 14.14
C LEU A 184 -0.61 -18.42 15.42
N ALA A 185 0.59 -17.83 15.36
CA ALA A 185 1.48 -17.68 16.51
C ALA A 185 0.92 -16.72 17.58
N LEU A 186 0.16 -15.68 17.15
CA LEU A 186 -0.53 -14.76 18.04
C LEU A 186 -1.79 -15.37 18.67
N GLY A 187 -2.23 -16.56 18.25
CA GLY A 187 -3.46 -17.18 18.71
C GLY A 187 -4.72 -16.39 18.34
N GLU A 188 -4.68 -15.60 17.28
CA GLU A 188 -5.86 -14.87 16.80
C GLU A 188 -6.98 -15.86 16.44
N ARG A 189 -8.24 -15.49 16.75
CA ARG A 189 -9.38 -16.31 16.38
C ARG A 189 -9.47 -16.45 14.85
N PHE A 190 -9.53 -17.71 14.38
CA PHE A 190 -9.67 -17.98 12.95
C PHE A 190 -10.99 -17.37 12.42
N PRO A 191 -10.96 -16.63 11.28
CA PRO A 191 -12.15 -16.02 10.73
C PRO A 191 -13.13 -17.07 10.18
N GLU A 192 -14.39 -16.68 10.05
CA GLU A 192 -15.41 -17.53 9.45
C GLU A 192 -15.03 -17.95 8.02
N PHE A 193 -15.17 -19.25 7.73
CA PHE A 193 -14.80 -19.81 6.43
C PHE A 193 -15.47 -19.11 5.25
N GLY A 194 -16.72 -18.68 5.39
CA GLY A 194 -17.46 -17.97 4.36
C GLY A 194 -16.88 -16.61 3.96
N ARG A 195 -16.07 -15.98 4.83
CA ARG A 195 -15.43 -14.69 4.56
C ARG A 195 -14.12 -14.81 3.80
N ILE A 196 -13.43 -15.94 3.95
CA ILE A 196 -12.12 -16.17 3.34
C ILE A 196 -12.15 -15.97 1.81
N PRO A 197 -13.09 -16.54 1.05
CA PRO A 197 -13.17 -16.32 -0.40
C PRO A 197 -13.33 -14.84 -0.78
N VAL A 198 -14.12 -14.09 0.00
CA VAL A 198 -14.32 -12.64 -0.23
C VAL A 198 -13.03 -11.86 -0.01
N ILE A 199 -12.28 -12.17 1.06
CA ILE A 199 -11.00 -11.53 1.35
C ILE A 199 -9.96 -11.90 0.29
N LEU A 200 -9.90 -13.17 -0.13
CA LEU A 200 -9.01 -13.62 -1.20
C LEU A 200 -9.32 -12.90 -2.53
N LEU A 201 -10.59 -12.75 -2.88
CA LEU A 201 -11.02 -12.03 -4.07
C LEU A 201 -10.66 -10.54 -3.98
N LEU A 202 -10.91 -9.90 -2.85
CA LEU A 202 -10.47 -8.52 -2.60
C LEU A 202 -8.95 -8.40 -2.73
N GLY A 203 -8.21 -9.35 -2.17
CA GLY A 203 -6.76 -9.44 -2.28
C GLY A 203 -6.28 -9.58 -3.73
N PHE A 204 -6.91 -10.43 -4.52
CA PHE A 204 -6.59 -10.54 -5.93
C PHE A 204 -6.83 -9.24 -6.69
N ILE A 205 -7.97 -8.57 -6.48
CA ILE A 205 -8.32 -7.35 -7.19
C ILE A 205 -7.49 -6.16 -6.67
N ALA A 206 -7.55 -5.88 -5.37
CA ALA A 206 -6.98 -4.66 -4.79
C ALA A 206 -5.46 -4.72 -4.64
N TYR A 207 -4.89 -5.88 -4.36
CA TYR A 207 -3.43 -6.07 -4.29
C TYR A 207 -2.88 -6.72 -5.55
N GLY A 208 -3.36 -7.89 -5.94
CA GLY A 208 -2.80 -8.66 -7.04
C GLY A 208 -2.77 -7.90 -8.36
N LEU A 209 -3.93 -7.48 -8.87
CA LEU A 209 -4.02 -6.73 -10.13
C LEU A 209 -3.44 -5.33 -10.01
N SER A 210 -3.54 -4.69 -8.83
CA SER A 210 -2.98 -3.37 -8.59
C SER A 210 -1.46 -3.39 -8.64
N ILE A 211 -0.82 -4.26 -7.86
CA ILE A 211 0.64 -4.41 -7.81
C ILE A 211 1.17 -4.88 -9.17
N PHE A 212 0.48 -5.84 -9.81
CA PHE A 212 0.85 -6.30 -11.15
C PHE A 212 0.87 -5.13 -12.15
N SER A 213 -0.18 -4.32 -12.17
CA SER A 213 -0.28 -3.16 -13.05
C SER A 213 0.79 -2.11 -12.72
N TYR A 214 1.06 -1.89 -11.42
CA TYR A 214 2.08 -0.95 -10.94
C TYR A 214 3.49 -1.38 -11.39
N VAL A 215 3.90 -2.61 -11.11
CA VAL A 215 5.23 -3.13 -11.50
C VAL A 215 5.38 -3.16 -13.03
N ARG A 216 4.31 -3.53 -13.75
CA ARG A 216 4.29 -3.50 -15.21
C ARG A 216 4.43 -2.08 -15.76
N ALA A 217 3.73 -1.12 -15.17
CA ALA A 217 3.85 0.29 -15.54
C ALA A 217 5.27 0.83 -15.24
N GLN A 218 5.85 0.48 -14.09
CA GLN A 218 7.23 0.85 -13.76
C GLN A 218 8.25 0.39 -14.80
N SER A 219 8.08 -0.80 -15.34
CA SER A 219 9.00 -1.33 -16.36
C SER A 219 8.93 -0.60 -17.72
N VAL A 220 7.80 0.09 -18.00
CA VAL A 220 7.56 0.79 -19.27
C VAL A 220 7.69 2.30 -19.14
N LEU A 221 7.07 2.89 -18.09
CA LEU A 221 6.99 4.32 -17.88
C LEU A 221 8.10 4.87 -16.96
N GLY A 222 8.78 3.97 -16.25
CA GLY A 222 9.68 4.32 -15.16
C GLY A 222 8.95 4.58 -13.84
N ALA A 223 9.72 4.52 -12.73
CA ALA A 223 9.17 4.60 -11.38
C ALA A 223 8.46 5.94 -11.08
N ALA A 224 9.05 7.05 -11.53
CA ALA A 224 8.53 8.39 -11.25
C ALA A 224 7.13 8.61 -11.84
N ARG A 225 6.93 8.29 -13.13
CA ARG A 225 5.62 8.46 -13.78
C ARG A 225 4.58 7.50 -13.23
N THR A 226 4.97 6.26 -12.96
CA THR A 226 4.08 5.26 -12.37
C THR A 226 3.61 5.67 -10.99
N GLY A 227 4.52 6.15 -10.12
CA GLY A 227 4.18 6.68 -8.81
C GLY A 227 3.22 7.88 -8.88
N ALA A 228 3.43 8.77 -9.86
CA ALA A 228 2.54 9.91 -10.09
C ALA A 228 1.09 9.48 -10.39
N TYR A 229 0.90 8.50 -11.27
CA TYR A 229 -0.45 7.97 -11.56
C TYR A 229 -1.03 7.21 -10.36
N TYR A 230 -0.19 6.50 -9.63
CA TYR A 230 -0.63 5.74 -8.45
C TYR A 230 -1.08 6.65 -7.31
N ALA A 231 -0.50 7.84 -7.18
CA ALA A 231 -0.83 8.84 -6.17
C ALA A 231 -2.32 9.28 -6.17
N ALA A 232 -3.07 9.00 -7.24
CA ALA A 232 -4.51 9.22 -7.27
C ALA A 232 -5.30 8.16 -6.47
N ALA A 233 -4.75 6.97 -6.23
CA ALA A 233 -5.47 5.87 -5.60
C ALA A 233 -5.97 6.18 -4.17
N PRO A 234 -5.19 6.80 -3.26
CA PRO A 234 -5.65 7.19 -1.94
C PRO A 234 -6.86 8.13 -1.97
N PHE A 235 -6.90 9.10 -2.87
CA PHE A 235 -8.04 10.03 -3.00
C PHE A 235 -9.32 9.32 -3.44
N LEU A 236 -9.21 8.37 -4.36
CA LEU A 236 -10.32 7.49 -4.71
C LEU A 236 -10.77 6.63 -3.52
N GLY A 237 -9.82 6.14 -2.71
CA GLY A 237 -10.12 5.43 -1.47
C GLY A 237 -10.90 6.30 -0.47
N VAL A 238 -10.57 7.57 -0.34
CA VAL A 238 -11.34 8.56 0.45
C VAL A 238 -12.76 8.68 -0.06
N ILE A 239 -12.95 8.91 -1.35
CA ILE A 239 -14.29 9.04 -1.96
C ILE A 239 -15.11 7.78 -1.70
N LEU A 240 -14.52 6.60 -1.92
CA LEU A 240 -15.21 5.33 -1.69
C LEU A 240 -15.55 5.13 -0.21
N SER A 241 -14.66 5.53 0.73
CA SER A 241 -14.92 5.44 2.17
C SER A 241 -16.10 6.34 2.58
N ILE A 242 -16.14 7.58 2.10
CA ILE A 242 -17.24 8.51 2.37
C ILE A 242 -18.55 7.95 1.79
N VAL A 243 -18.55 7.47 0.55
CA VAL A 243 -19.77 7.01 -0.13
C VAL A 243 -20.27 5.69 0.44
N PHE A 244 -19.41 4.67 0.58
CA PHE A 244 -19.83 3.32 0.99
C PHE A 244 -19.99 3.18 2.50
N LEU A 245 -19.12 3.81 3.30
CA LEU A 245 -19.17 3.71 4.76
C LEU A 245 -19.98 4.84 5.39
N ARG A 246 -20.42 5.82 4.59
CA ARG A 246 -21.12 7.03 5.04
C ARG A 246 -20.34 7.78 6.13
N GLU A 247 -19.02 7.75 6.06
CA GLU A 247 -18.16 8.52 6.96
C GLU A 247 -18.43 10.02 6.74
N ARG A 248 -18.43 10.78 7.83
CA ARG A 248 -18.58 12.24 7.81
C ARG A 248 -17.27 12.88 8.26
N PRO A 249 -16.34 13.15 7.33
CA PRO A 249 -15.09 13.80 7.67
C PRO A 249 -15.35 15.19 8.26
N ASP A 250 -14.52 15.56 9.22
CA ASP A 250 -14.57 16.87 9.85
C ASP A 250 -13.85 17.95 9.01
N TRP A 251 -13.87 19.19 9.47
CA TRP A 251 -13.19 20.31 8.80
C TRP A 251 -11.67 20.17 8.81
N ILE A 252 -11.09 19.50 9.83
CA ILE A 252 -9.64 19.24 9.93
C ILE A 252 -9.25 18.29 8.80
N PHE A 253 -10.04 17.26 8.56
CA PHE A 253 -9.84 16.34 7.43
C PHE A 253 -9.91 17.10 6.09
N ALA A 254 -10.86 18.03 5.91
CA ALA A 254 -10.98 18.80 4.68
C ALA A 254 -9.72 19.66 4.42
N ILE A 255 -9.16 20.30 5.45
CA ILE A 255 -7.91 21.06 5.34
C ILE A 255 -6.76 20.11 4.97
N ALA A 256 -6.61 18.99 5.67
CA ALA A 256 -5.57 18.03 5.38
C ALA A 256 -5.68 17.45 3.96
N LEU A 257 -6.90 17.19 3.48
CA LEU A 257 -7.17 16.75 2.11
C LEU A 257 -6.68 17.76 1.08
N ILE A 258 -6.95 19.05 1.27
CA ILE A 258 -6.49 20.12 0.37
C ILE A 258 -4.96 20.19 0.35
N ILE A 259 -4.33 20.20 1.52
CA ILE A 259 -2.85 20.25 1.63
C ILE A 259 -2.24 19.00 0.94
N MET A 260 -2.79 17.81 1.20
CA MET A 260 -2.35 16.57 0.61
C MET A 260 -2.49 16.58 -0.92
N LEU A 261 -3.62 17.12 -1.43
CA LEU A 261 -3.86 17.25 -2.87
C LEU A 261 -2.80 18.14 -3.53
N VAL A 262 -2.51 19.30 -2.94
CA VAL A 262 -1.46 20.22 -3.43
C VAL A 262 -0.09 19.53 -3.44
N GLY A 263 0.27 18.87 -2.33
CA GLY A 263 1.52 18.11 -2.24
C GLY A 263 1.62 17.03 -3.32
N THR A 264 0.55 16.25 -3.51
CA THR A 264 0.51 15.18 -4.52
C THR A 264 0.61 15.75 -5.96
N VAL A 265 -0.04 16.85 -6.27
CA VAL A 265 0.09 17.53 -7.57
C VAL A 265 1.54 17.99 -7.83
N LEU A 266 2.24 18.44 -6.80
CA LEU A 266 3.66 18.79 -6.93
C LEU A 266 4.54 17.58 -7.22
N VAL A 267 4.29 16.42 -6.57
CA VAL A 267 4.96 15.14 -6.89
C VAL A 267 4.74 14.77 -8.34
N VAL A 268 3.48 14.80 -8.80
CA VAL A 268 3.14 14.48 -10.20
C VAL A 268 3.87 15.38 -11.18
N LYS A 269 3.85 16.71 -10.94
CA LYS A 269 4.54 17.69 -11.79
C LYS A 269 6.07 17.53 -11.79
N ASP A 270 6.67 17.06 -10.70
CA ASP A 270 8.11 16.78 -10.65
C ASP A 270 8.46 15.53 -11.45
N SER A 271 7.65 14.48 -11.28
CA SER A 271 7.84 13.19 -11.94
C SER A 271 7.67 13.24 -13.46
N THR A 272 6.86 14.18 -13.97
CA THR A 272 6.64 14.34 -15.43
C THR A 272 7.69 15.18 -16.12
N LYS A 273 8.53 15.92 -15.37
CA LYS A 273 9.63 16.74 -15.95
C LYS A 273 10.95 15.99 -16.11
N ARG A 274 11.07 14.83 -15.46
CA ARG A 274 12.20 13.89 -15.58
C ARG A 274 11.87 12.81 -16.60
#